data_bbe0f84dd2da9248405d62fc4370510d
#
_entry.id   bbe0f84dd2da9248405d62fc4370510d
#
_cell.length_a   1.000
_cell.length_b   1.000
_cell.length_c   1.000
_cell.angle_alpha   90.00
_cell.angle_beta   90.00
_cell.angle_gamma   90.00
#
_symmetry.space_group_name_H-M   'P 1'
#
loop_
_entity.id
_entity.type
_entity.pdbx_description
1 polymer ?
#
loop_
_entity_poly.entity_id
_entity_poly.type
_entity_poly.pdbx_seq_one_letter_code
_entity_poly.pdbx_strand_id
1 'polypeptide(L)'
;GLGDVYKRQSGRTLPGIMHSRIDSSDPVNVPGEICVKGQNVMKGYYKNPEATQAVLDPDGWLHTGDMGTRTPDGTLFIKGRYKTMILTATGQNIYPEEIEAKLNNMQYVAESLVVERGRSLVALVYPDYEVVDRDGITTEQLPAVMEAIRKELNKKVAPYERIDKIQLRPTEFEKTPKRSIKRFLYN
;
A
#
# COMPACT_ATOMS: atom_id res chain seq x y z
N GLY A 1 -4.05 2.94 -21.67
CA GLY A 1 -4.81 3.32 -21.00
C GLY A 1 -5.04 4.37 -19.94
N LEU A 2 -6.24 4.93 -19.89
CA LEU A 2 -6.68 5.89 -18.87
C LEU A 2 -6.95 5.23 -17.48
N GLY A 3 -6.93 3.90 -17.37
CA GLY A 3 -7.29 3.16 -16.15
C GLY A 3 -6.26 3.23 -15.03
N ASP A 4 -4.98 3.34 -15.33
CA ASP A 4 -3.93 3.28 -14.30
C ASP A 4 -3.65 4.62 -13.62
N VAL A 5 -3.94 5.73 -14.29
CA VAL A 5 -3.72 7.07 -13.72
C VAL A 5 -4.72 7.36 -12.60
N TYR A 6 -5.97 6.91 -12.73
CA TYR A 6 -7.02 7.16 -11.74
C TYR A 6 -6.94 6.29 -10.48
N LYS A 7 -6.32 5.12 -10.53
CA LYS A 7 -6.23 4.21 -9.36
C LYS A 7 -5.22 4.65 -8.30
N ARG A 8 -4.32 5.58 -8.61
CA ARG A 8 -3.28 6.08 -7.68
C ARG A 8 -3.63 7.44 -7.08
N GLN A 9 -4.55 8.16 -7.68
CA GLN A 9 -4.95 9.50 -7.29
C GLN A 9 -6.11 9.42 -6.30
N SER A 10 -5.95 10.01 -5.12
CA SER A 10 -7.01 10.10 -4.11
C SER A 10 -7.91 11.32 -4.30
N GLY A 11 -7.49 12.25 -5.17
CA GLY A 11 -8.23 13.47 -5.46
C GLY A 11 -7.69 14.70 -4.73
N ARG A 12 -8.54 15.73 -4.66
CA ARG A 12 -8.23 17.00 -4.00
C ARG A 12 -9.15 17.20 -2.81
N THR A 13 -8.66 17.92 -1.80
CA THR A 13 -9.51 18.37 -0.69
C THR A 13 -10.56 19.36 -1.17
N LEU A 14 -11.76 19.32 -0.57
CA LEU A 14 -12.81 20.29 -0.85
C LEU A 14 -12.45 21.64 -0.26
N PRO A 15 -12.33 22.71 -1.08
CA PRO A 15 -11.97 24.04 -0.60
C PRO A 15 -13.00 24.55 0.43
N GLY A 16 -12.50 25.16 1.51
CA GLY A 16 -13.34 25.75 2.55
C GLY A 16 -13.95 24.76 3.55
N ILE A 17 -13.89 23.45 3.30
CA ILE A 17 -14.43 22.41 4.19
C ILE A 17 -13.31 21.66 4.89
N MET A 18 -12.29 21.27 4.13
CA MET A 18 -11.18 20.47 4.62
C MET A 18 -9.85 20.99 4.11
N HIS A 19 -8.87 21.06 4.99
CA HIS A 19 -7.48 21.32 4.65
C HIS A 19 -6.68 20.00 4.73
N SER A 20 -5.69 19.86 3.86
CA SER A 20 -4.72 18.77 3.95
C SER A 20 -3.31 19.31 3.85
N ARG A 21 -2.39 18.68 4.54
CA ARG A 21 -0.95 18.87 4.38
C ARG A 21 -0.25 17.52 4.31
N ILE A 22 0.91 17.51 3.70
CA ILE A 22 1.86 16.40 3.79
C ILE A 22 2.96 16.84 4.74
N ASP A 23 3.20 16.06 5.77
CA ASP A 23 4.27 16.33 6.74
C ASP A 23 5.61 15.87 6.15
N SER A 24 6.15 16.74 5.29
CA SER A 24 7.39 16.54 4.52
C SER A 24 8.02 17.87 4.20
N SER A 25 9.35 17.90 4.14
CA SER A 25 10.12 19.07 3.69
C SER A 25 9.94 19.33 2.18
N ASP A 26 9.62 18.30 1.41
CA ASP A 26 9.30 18.39 -0.03
C ASP A 26 8.07 17.51 -0.34
N PRO A 27 6.87 18.04 -0.13
CA PRO A 27 5.62 17.27 -0.29
C PRO A 27 5.38 16.72 -1.70
N VAL A 28 6.08 17.25 -2.70
CA VAL A 28 5.95 16.82 -4.10
C VAL A 28 6.77 15.56 -4.36
N ASN A 29 8.01 15.53 -3.88
CA ASN A 29 8.97 14.47 -4.23
C ASN A 29 9.22 13.49 -3.08
N VAL A 30 9.05 13.93 -1.82
CA VAL A 30 9.32 13.13 -0.64
C VAL A 30 8.00 12.83 0.08
N PRO A 31 7.57 11.56 0.13
CA PRO A 31 6.38 11.17 0.86
C PRO A 31 6.45 11.54 2.34
N GLY A 32 5.37 12.08 2.87
CA GLY A 32 5.19 12.37 4.28
C GLY A 32 3.80 11.92 4.75
N GLU A 33 3.54 12.03 6.05
CA GLU A 33 2.23 11.71 6.57
C GLU A 33 1.19 12.69 6.05
N ILE A 34 0.04 12.16 5.64
CA ILE A 34 -1.12 12.96 5.24
C ILE A 34 -1.83 13.40 6.52
N CYS A 35 -1.83 14.70 6.78
CA CYS A 35 -2.57 15.29 7.88
C CYS A 35 -3.77 16.07 7.32
N VAL A 36 -4.91 15.99 8.02
CA VAL A 36 -6.15 16.66 7.61
C VAL A 36 -6.74 17.47 8.76
N LYS A 37 -7.36 18.60 8.42
CA LYS A 37 -8.04 19.49 9.37
C LYS A 37 -9.32 20.02 8.73
N GLY A 38 -10.42 20.05 9.48
CA GLY A 38 -11.70 20.57 8.98
C GLY A 38 -12.88 20.16 9.84
N GLN A 39 -14.06 20.64 9.47
CA GLN A 39 -15.30 20.36 10.20
C GLN A 39 -15.73 18.89 10.17
N ASN A 40 -15.23 18.11 9.22
CA ASN A 40 -15.47 16.68 9.04
C ASN A 40 -14.49 15.80 9.83
N VAL A 41 -13.49 16.40 10.49
CA VAL A 41 -12.57 15.65 11.36
C VAL A 41 -13.28 15.30 12.66
N MET A 42 -13.05 14.07 13.15
CA MET A 42 -13.64 13.61 14.41
C MET A 42 -13.24 14.51 15.58
N LYS A 43 -14.10 14.58 16.59
CA LYS A 43 -13.78 15.27 17.87
C LYS A 43 -12.85 14.43 18.76
N GLY A 44 -12.79 13.14 18.53
CA GLY A 44 -11.96 12.18 19.27
C GLY A 44 -12.58 10.80 19.36
N TYR A 45 -11.85 9.88 19.94
CA TYR A 45 -12.35 8.53 20.27
C TYR A 45 -13.17 8.58 21.57
N TYR A 46 -14.34 7.97 21.55
CA TYR A 46 -15.25 7.96 22.69
C TYR A 46 -14.59 7.33 23.93
N LYS A 47 -14.58 8.08 25.03
CA LYS A 47 -13.97 7.69 26.31
C LYS A 47 -12.50 7.23 26.20
N ASN A 48 -11.77 7.68 25.19
CA ASN A 48 -10.36 7.32 25.01
C ASN A 48 -9.53 8.57 24.64
N PRO A 49 -9.22 9.43 25.61
CA PRO A 49 -8.44 10.64 25.37
C PRO A 49 -7.01 10.36 24.92
N GLU A 50 -6.39 9.29 25.43
CA GLU A 50 -5.03 8.91 25.05
C GLU A 50 -4.94 8.56 23.56
N ALA A 51 -5.84 7.70 23.06
CA ALA A 51 -5.90 7.38 21.64
C ALA A 51 -6.25 8.61 20.78
N THR A 52 -7.03 9.56 21.34
CA THR A 52 -7.35 10.81 20.65
C THR A 52 -6.12 11.69 20.51
N GLN A 53 -5.36 11.90 21.58
CA GLN A 53 -4.14 12.71 21.59
C GLN A 53 -3.04 12.11 20.69
N ALA A 54 -3.04 10.80 20.53
CA ALA A 54 -2.07 10.10 19.67
C ALA A 54 -2.26 10.40 18.17
N VAL A 55 -3.43 10.89 17.76
CA VAL A 55 -3.75 11.11 16.34
C VAL A 55 -4.29 12.51 16.03
N LEU A 56 -4.73 13.26 17.03
CA LEU A 56 -5.26 14.61 16.87
C LEU A 56 -4.41 15.60 17.66
N ASP A 57 -3.70 16.46 16.94
CA ASP A 57 -2.83 17.45 17.57
C ASP A 57 -3.62 18.61 18.20
N PRO A 58 -2.99 19.43 19.09
CA PRO A 58 -3.65 20.59 19.72
C PRO A 58 -4.17 21.62 18.72
N ASP A 59 -3.57 21.71 17.54
CA ASP A 59 -3.98 22.64 16.48
C ASP A 59 -5.16 22.10 15.65
N GLY A 60 -5.62 20.89 15.94
CA GLY A 60 -6.77 20.24 15.29
C GLY A 60 -6.43 19.54 13.98
N TRP A 61 -5.17 19.18 13.74
CA TRP A 61 -4.80 18.32 12.65
C TRP A 61 -4.91 16.84 13.06
N LEU A 62 -5.61 16.08 12.25
CA LEU A 62 -5.67 14.63 12.37
C LEU A 62 -4.52 14.01 11.57
N HIS A 63 -3.67 13.25 12.26
CA HIS A 63 -2.65 12.39 11.71
C HIS A 63 -3.30 11.10 11.23
N THR A 64 -3.36 10.88 9.90
CA THR A 64 -4.14 9.78 9.33
C THR A 64 -3.43 8.44 9.41
N GLY A 65 -2.11 8.45 9.58
CA GLY A 65 -1.24 7.30 9.45
C GLY A 65 -1.04 6.84 8.00
N ASP A 66 -1.60 7.56 7.02
CA ASP A 66 -1.39 7.32 5.60
C ASP A 66 -0.24 8.19 5.10
N MET A 67 0.66 7.60 4.34
CA MET A 67 1.79 8.28 3.70
C MET A 67 1.43 8.66 2.27
N GLY A 68 1.88 9.83 1.83
CA GLY A 68 1.58 10.29 0.48
C GLY A 68 2.42 11.45 0.01
N THR A 69 2.18 11.86 -1.23
CA THR A 69 2.73 13.05 -1.86
C THR A 69 1.61 13.95 -2.35
N ARG A 70 1.92 15.22 -2.65
CA ARG A 70 0.97 16.19 -3.16
C ARG A 70 1.57 16.96 -4.31
N THR A 71 0.91 16.97 -5.45
CA THR A 71 1.32 17.79 -6.59
C THR A 71 1.10 19.28 -6.34
N PRO A 72 1.78 20.18 -7.07
CA PRO A 72 1.59 21.63 -6.92
C PRO A 72 0.16 22.10 -7.13
N ASP A 73 -0.63 21.39 -7.94
CA ASP A 73 -2.05 21.65 -8.17
C ASP A 73 -2.97 21.12 -7.05
N GLY A 74 -2.40 20.51 -6.00
CA GLY A 74 -3.11 20.06 -4.81
C GLY A 74 -3.65 18.63 -4.86
N THR A 75 -3.33 17.85 -5.91
CA THR A 75 -3.74 16.44 -6.00
C THR A 75 -2.92 15.57 -5.06
N LEU A 76 -3.60 14.77 -4.23
CA LEU A 76 -3.00 13.82 -3.29
C LEU A 76 -2.80 12.44 -3.95
N PHE A 77 -1.67 11.83 -3.64
CA PHE A 77 -1.33 10.44 -4.01
C PHE A 77 -0.97 9.67 -2.77
N ILE A 78 -1.80 8.68 -2.40
CA ILE A 78 -1.52 7.78 -1.28
C ILE A 78 -0.48 6.77 -1.72
N LYS A 79 0.55 6.59 -0.90
CA LYS A 79 1.64 5.62 -1.08
C LYS A 79 1.41 4.33 -0.29
N GLY A 80 0.99 4.45 0.95
CA GLY A 80 0.76 3.34 1.86
C GLY A 80 0.54 3.82 3.27
N ARG A 81 0.69 2.91 4.24
CA ARG A 81 0.56 3.21 5.67
C ARG A 81 1.92 3.41 6.31
N TYR A 82 2.04 4.37 7.23
CA TYR A 82 3.25 4.54 8.03
C TYR A 82 3.66 3.26 8.76
N LYS A 83 2.68 2.55 9.34
CA LYS A 83 2.92 1.32 10.13
C LYS A 83 3.35 0.10 9.29
N THR A 84 3.11 0.11 7.99
CA THR A 84 3.45 -0.99 7.08
C THR A 84 4.66 -0.69 6.22
N MET A 85 5.14 0.54 6.28
CA MET A 85 6.33 0.99 5.57
C MET A 85 7.56 0.19 6.03
N ILE A 86 8.34 -0.27 5.07
CA ILE A 86 9.61 -0.97 5.30
C ILE A 86 10.74 0.02 5.06
N LEU A 87 11.61 0.19 6.06
CA LEU A 87 12.79 1.01 5.94
C LEU A 87 13.99 0.16 5.52
N THR A 88 14.53 0.44 4.35
CA THR A 88 15.75 -0.26 3.87
C THR A 88 16.98 0.12 4.68
N ALA A 89 18.02 -0.71 4.65
CA ALA A 89 19.31 -0.41 5.27
C ALA A 89 19.98 0.85 4.68
N THR A 90 19.59 1.27 3.50
CA THR A 90 20.07 2.48 2.81
C THR A 90 19.20 3.71 3.08
N GLY A 91 18.21 3.60 3.98
CA GLY A 91 17.36 4.72 4.41
C GLY A 91 16.20 5.03 3.47
N GLN A 92 15.88 4.16 2.51
CA GLN A 92 14.75 4.33 1.60
C GLN A 92 13.48 3.72 2.19
N ASN A 93 12.37 4.40 2.00
CA ASN A 93 11.05 3.94 2.40
C ASN A 93 10.43 3.11 1.28
N ILE A 94 10.07 1.87 1.59
CA ILE A 94 9.28 1.00 0.71
C ILE A 94 7.85 0.98 1.22
N TYR A 95 6.92 1.14 0.30
CA TYR A 95 5.48 1.04 0.57
C TYR A 95 4.94 -0.26 -0.05
N PRO A 96 4.79 -1.33 0.75
CA PRO A 96 4.36 -2.64 0.26
C PRO A 96 3.07 -2.59 -0.56
N GLU A 97 2.15 -1.71 -0.19
CA GLU A 97 0.86 -1.53 -0.85
C GLU A 97 1.00 -1.06 -2.31
N GLU A 98 2.03 -0.27 -2.65
CA GLU A 98 2.29 0.13 -4.04
C GLU A 98 2.75 -1.06 -4.90
N ILE A 99 3.55 -1.94 -4.32
CA ILE A 99 4.04 -3.15 -4.99
C ILE A 99 2.89 -4.15 -5.16
N GLU A 100 2.12 -4.35 -4.09
CA GLU A 100 0.93 -5.23 -4.08
C GLU A 100 -0.12 -4.77 -5.10
N ALA A 101 -0.36 -3.47 -5.19
CA ALA A 101 -1.29 -2.94 -6.20
C ALA A 101 -0.83 -3.25 -7.64
N LYS A 102 0.47 -3.28 -7.90
CA LYS A 102 1.02 -3.68 -9.20
C LYS A 102 0.88 -5.19 -9.42
N LEU A 103 1.15 -6.01 -8.39
CA LEU A 103 1.00 -7.47 -8.44
C LEU A 103 -0.45 -7.88 -8.67
N ASN A 104 -1.38 -7.32 -7.91
CA ASN A 104 -2.81 -7.64 -7.99
C ASN A 104 -3.45 -7.25 -9.33
N ASN A 105 -2.76 -6.45 -10.16
CA ASN A 105 -3.17 -6.15 -11.54
C ASN A 105 -2.52 -7.09 -12.58
N MET A 106 -1.70 -8.06 -12.14
CA MET A 106 -1.12 -9.05 -13.04
C MET A 106 -2.01 -10.28 -13.16
N GLN A 107 -1.99 -10.89 -14.33
CA GLN A 107 -2.72 -12.14 -14.59
C GLN A 107 -2.28 -13.23 -13.59
N TYR A 108 -3.19 -14.10 -13.18
CA TYR A 108 -3.01 -15.20 -12.23
C TYR A 108 -2.75 -14.80 -10.77
N VAL A 109 -2.84 -13.50 -10.43
CA VAL A 109 -2.72 -13.04 -9.04
C VAL A 109 -4.08 -12.58 -8.54
N ALA A 110 -4.68 -13.33 -7.60
CA ALA A 110 -5.91 -12.92 -6.94
C ALA A 110 -5.63 -11.95 -5.78
N GLU A 111 -4.64 -12.28 -4.96
CA GLU A 111 -4.24 -11.46 -3.80
C GLU A 111 -2.74 -11.55 -3.57
N SER A 112 -2.15 -10.47 -3.11
CA SER A 112 -0.74 -10.47 -2.72
C SER A 112 -0.49 -9.68 -1.45
N LEU A 113 0.58 -10.05 -0.75
CA LEU A 113 1.08 -9.39 0.43
C LEU A 113 2.62 -9.35 0.37
N VAL A 114 3.19 -8.15 0.40
CA VAL A 114 4.64 -7.97 0.41
C VAL A 114 5.13 -7.81 1.84
N VAL A 115 6.09 -8.64 2.21
CA VAL A 115 6.69 -8.69 3.55
C VAL A 115 8.22 -8.67 3.45
N GLU A 116 8.87 -8.19 4.49
CA GLU A 116 10.31 -8.32 4.66
C GLU A 116 10.64 -9.66 5.32
N ARG A 117 11.61 -10.38 4.77
CA ARG A 117 12.18 -11.60 5.35
C ARG A 117 13.70 -11.47 5.39
N GLY A 118 14.23 -11.21 6.58
CA GLY A 118 15.65 -10.87 6.71
C GLY A 118 15.92 -9.50 6.06
N ARG A 119 16.65 -9.52 4.93
CA ARG A 119 16.95 -8.29 4.14
C ARG A 119 16.31 -8.31 2.75
N SER A 120 15.37 -9.23 2.55
CA SER A 120 14.76 -9.50 1.24
C SER A 120 13.27 -9.18 1.28
N LEU A 121 12.76 -8.63 0.17
CA LEU A 121 11.33 -8.48 -0.04
C LEU A 121 10.76 -9.76 -0.65
N VAL A 122 9.76 -10.32 0.01
CA VAL A 122 9.05 -11.52 -0.43
C VAL A 122 7.59 -11.17 -0.68
N ALA A 123 7.07 -11.54 -1.85
CA ALA A 123 5.64 -11.48 -2.11
C ALA A 123 5.00 -12.84 -1.78
N LEU A 124 4.08 -12.84 -0.83
CA LEU A 124 3.15 -13.92 -0.62
C LEU A 124 2.01 -13.74 -1.61
N VAL A 125 1.71 -14.74 -2.44
CA VAL A 125 0.70 -14.63 -3.49
C VAL A 125 -0.30 -15.77 -3.36
N TYR A 126 -1.57 -15.43 -3.31
CA TYR A 126 -2.67 -16.34 -3.54
C TYR A 126 -3.06 -16.27 -5.02
N PRO A 127 -2.91 -17.37 -5.79
CA PRO A 127 -3.21 -17.38 -7.21
C PRO A 127 -4.71 -17.24 -7.49
N ASP A 128 -5.03 -16.68 -8.65
CA ASP A 128 -6.37 -16.77 -9.23
C ASP A 128 -6.53 -18.14 -9.89
N TYR A 129 -6.91 -19.14 -9.09
CA TYR A 129 -7.05 -20.52 -9.55
C TYR A 129 -8.10 -20.67 -10.66
N GLU A 130 -9.14 -19.83 -10.70
CA GLU A 130 -10.13 -19.88 -11.78
C GLU A 130 -9.48 -19.53 -13.14
N VAL A 131 -8.62 -18.51 -13.15
CA VAL A 131 -7.90 -18.10 -14.35
C VAL A 131 -6.79 -19.11 -14.69
N VAL A 132 -6.09 -19.63 -13.69
CA VAL A 132 -5.03 -20.66 -13.86
C VAL A 132 -5.62 -21.91 -14.51
N ASP A 133 -6.73 -22.42 -14.00
CA ASP A 133 -7.40 -23.64 -14.50
C ASP A 133 -7.99 -23.40 -15.91
N ARG A 134 -8.63 -22.26 -16.13
CA ARG A 134 -9.17 -21.90 -17.45
C ARG A 134 -8.10 -21.88 -18.54
N ASP A 135 -6.91 -21.39 -18.20
CA ASP A 135 -5.80 -21.24 -19.15
C ASP A 135 -4.93 -22.52 -19.22
N GLY A 136 -5.34 -23.59 -18.52
CA GLY A 136 -4.72 -24.92 -18.56
C GLY A 136 -3.35 -25.01 -17.92
N ILE A 137 -3.03 -24.12 -16.98
CA ILE A 137 -1.75 -24.10 -16.25
C ILE A 137 -1.80 -25.16 -15.15
N THR A 138 -0.87 -26.11 -15.20
CA THR A 138 -0.79 -27.15 -14.16
C THR A 138 -0.11 -26.63 -12.89
N THR A 139 -0.29 -27.35 -11.79
CA THR A 139 0.35 -27.04 -10.51
C THR A 139 1.87 -27.03 -10.61
N GLU A 140 2.46 -27.89 -11.45
CA GLU A 140 3.90 -27.96 -11.69
C GLU A 140 4.41 -26.75 -12.49
N GLN A 141 3.58 -26.17 -13.36
CA GLN A 141 3.92 -25.00 -14.18
C GLN A 141 3.75 -23.68 -13.41
N LEU A 142 2.87 -23.64 -12.41
CA LEU A 142 2.52 -22.42 -11.69
C LEU A 142 3.73 -21.71 -11.07
N PRO A 143 4.73 -22.37 -10.48
CA PRO A 143 5.94 -21.69 -9.98
C PRO A 143 6.72 -20.96 -11.07
N ALA A 144 6.81 -21.52 -12.28
CA ALA A 144 7.48 -20.87 -13.41
C ALA A 144 6.71 -19.63 -13.89
N VAL A 145 5.38 -19.71 -13.92
CA VAL A 145 4.51 -18.57 -14.23
C VAL A 145 4.73 -17.44 -13.20
N MET A 146 4.76 -17.77 -11.90
CA MET A 146 4.99 -16.77 -10.85
C MET A 146 6.40 -16.16 -10.92
N GLU A 147 7.40 -16.93 -11.32
CA GLU A 147 8.75 -16.38 -11.55
C GLU A 147 8.78 -15.40 -12.74
N ALA A 148 8.02 -15.66 -13.80
CA ALA A 148 7.86 -14.72 -14.90
C ALA A 148 7.17 -13.44 -14.45
N ILE A 149 6.11 -13.54 -13.63
CA ILE A 149 5.40 -12.41 -13.01
C ILE A 149 6.37 -11.58 -12.14
N ARG A 150 7.19 -12.23 -11.31
CA ARG A 150 8.20 -11.56 -10.49
C ARG A 150 9.17 -10.74 -11.33
N LYS A 151 9.69 -11.32 -12.40
CA LYS A 151 10.61 -10.64 -13.32
C LYS A 151 9.95 -9.43 -13.99
N GLU A 152 8.70 -9.57 -14.39
CA GLU A 152 7.95 -8.49 -15.04
C GLU A 152 7.60 -7.37 -14.04
N LEU A 153 7.22 -7.71 -12.81
CA LEU A 153 7.03 -6.74 -11.72
C LEU A 153 8.31 -5.95 -11.45
N ASN A 154 9.45 -6.66 -11.35
CA ASN A 154 10.74 -6.05 -11.04
C ASN A 154 11.26 -5.07 -12.10
N LYS A 155 10.69 -5.08 -13.31
CA LYS A 155 10.92 -4.05 -14.32
C LYS A 155 10.10 -2.77 -14.08
N LYS A 156 9.03 -2.87 -13.29
CA LYS A 156 8.04 -1.78 -13.04
C LYS A 156 8.21 -1.09 -11.69
N VAL A 157 9.16 -1.53 -10.89
CA VAL A 157 9.46 -1.00 -9.54
C VAL A 157 10.90 -0.47 -9.48
N ALA A 158 11.17 0.39 -8.50
CA ALA A 158 12.52 0.88 -8.27
C ALA A 158 13.47 -0.27 -7.86
N PRO A 159 14.78 -0.14 -8.06
CA PRO A 159 15.74 -1.20 -7.71
C PRO A 159 15.64 -1.68 -6.25
N TYR A 160 15.38 -0.79 -5.32
CA TYR A 160 15.25 -1.09 -3.89
C TYR A 160 13.88 -1.68 -3.51
N GLU A 161 12.89 -1.64 -4.41
CA GLU A 161 11.54 -2.22 -4.24
C GLU A 161 11.44 -3.61 -4.88
N ARG A 162 12.50 -4.12 -5.48
CA ARG A 162 12.48 -5.41 -6.18
C ARG A 162 12.18 -6.55 -5.23
N ILE A 163 11.32 -7.44 -5.68
CA ILE A 163 10.97 -8.67 -4.97
C ILE A 163 11.97 -9.76 -5.30
N ASP A 164 12.55 -10.37 -4.28
CA ASP A 164 13.50 -11.46 -4.43
C ASP A 164 12.82 -12.80 -4.73
N LYS A 165 11.63 -13.00 -4.16
CA LYS A 165 10.89 -14.26 -4.28
C LYS A 165 9.38 -14.02 -4.24
N ILE A 166 8.65 -14.79 -5.06
CA ILE A 166 7.21 -15.03 -4.84
C ILE A 166 7.05 -16.37 -4.12
N GLN A 167 6.30 -16.36 -3.03
CA GLN A 167 5.88 -17.54 -2.29
C GLN A 167 4.39 -17.76 -2.50
N LEU A 168 4.04 -18.89 -3.12
CA LEU A 168 2.67 -19.29 -3.33
C LEU A 168 1.97 -19.64 -2.01
N ARG A 169 0.74 -19.24 -1.88
CA ARG A 169 -0.14 -19.62 -0.79
C ARG A 169 -1.22 -20.58 -1.29
N PRO A 170 -1.48 -21.65 -0.55
CA PRO A 170 -2.54 -22.60 -0.91
C PRO A 170 -3.94 -22.10 -0.56
N THR A 171 -4.04 -21.09 0.32
CA THR A 171 -5.31 -20.55 0.82
C THR A 171 -5.31 -19.03 0.79
N GLU A 172 -6.49 -18.44 0.70
CA GLU A 172 -6.68 -16.98 0.80
C GLU A 172 -6.08 -16.41 2.09
N PHE A 173 -5.83 -15.11 2.07
CA PHE A 173 -5.40 -14.39 3.27
C PHE A 173 -6.58 -14.19 4.22
N GLU A 174 -6.30 -14.26 5.53
CA GLU A 174 -7.26 -13.83 6.53
C GLU A 174 -7.50 -12.32 6.44
N LYS A 175 -8.77 -11.94 6.47
CA LYS A 175 -9.21 -10.55 6.29
C LYS A 175 -9.95 -10.02 7.51
N THR A 176 -9.87 -8.72 7.68
CA THR A 176 -10.73 -7.98 8.62
C THR A 176 -12.17 -7.92 8.06
N PRO A 177 -13.18 -7.52 8.88
CA PRO A 177 -14.53 -7.27 8.39
C PRO A 177 -14.59 -6.25 7.23
N LYS A 178 -13.60 -5.36 7.12
CA LYS A 178 -13.45 -4.38 6.01
C LYS A 178 -12.74 -4.97 4.78
N ARG A 179 -12.55 -6.29 4.73
CA ARG A 179 -11.85 -7.03 3.66
C ARG A 179 -10.36 -6.68 3.46
N SER A 180 -9.73 -6.04 4.42
CA SER A 180 -8.28 -5.82 4.40
C SER A 180 -7.55 -7.03 4.96
N ILE A 181 -6.42 -7.43 4.35
CA ILE A 181 -5.58 -8.54 4.82
C ILE A 181 -5.03 -8.20 6.22
N LYS A 182 -5.13 -9.16 7.13
CA LYS A 182 -4.55 -9.08 8.48
C LYS A 182 -3.03 -9.29 8.41
N ARG A 183 -2.30 -8.27 7.97
CA ARG A 183 -0.84 -8.33 7.73
C ARG A 183 -0.05 -8.92 8.89
N PHE A 184 -0.43 -8.59 10.12
CA PHE A 184 0.26 -9.02 11.35
C PHE A 184 0.33 -10.54 11.52
N LEU A 185 -0.49 -11.33 10.80
CA LEU A 185 -0.42 -12.78 10.80
C LEU A 185 0.66 -13.35 9.89
N TYR A 186 1.28 -12.52 9.05
CA TYR A 186 2.18 -12.95 7.99
C TYR A 186 3.56 -12.30 8.03
N ASN A 187 3.79 -11.38 8.96
CA ASN A 187 5.09 -10.74 9.21
C ASN A 187 6.06 -11.62 9.99
#